data_b7391685dfb280df09293e412b71774d
#
_entry.id   b7391685dfb280df09293e412b71774d
#
_cell.length_a   1.000
_cell.length_b   1.000
_cell.length_c   1.000
_cell.angle_alpha   90.00
_cell.angle_beta   90.00
_cell.angle_gamma   90.00
#
_symmetry.space_group_name_H-M   'P 1'
#
loop_
_entity.id
_entity.type
_entity.pdbx_description
1 polymer ?
#
loop_
_entity_poly.entity_id
_entity_poly.type
_entity_poly.pdbx_seq_one_letter_code
_entity_poly.pdbx_strand_id
1 'polypeptide(L)'
;MRILQISDTHNKHQQLTNMPAADVIVHCGDFTEQGTEEETLDFLNWFIELPYKHKVFVTGNHDLCLWDADGIEDLPDNVHFLQDRSCEIEGLKFFGLAYNHPEERIP
;
A
#
# COMPACT_ATOMS: atom_id res chain seq x y z
N MET A 1 -16.23 -7.10 -9.96
CA MET A 1 -15.46 -6.16 -9.11
C MET A 1 -14.43 -5.42 -9.95
N ARG A 2 -14.35 -4.13 -9.76
CA ARG A 2 -13.37 -3.30 -10.47
C ARG A 2 -12.22 -2.94 -9.53
N ILE A 3 -10.99 -3.16 -9.97
CA ILE A 3 -9.78 -2.92 -9.18
C ILE A 3 -8.92 -1.88 -9.89
N LEU A 4 -8.55 -0.82 -9.18
CA LEU A 4 -7.59 0.17 -9.68
C LEU A 4 -6.25 -0.10 -9.03
N GLN A 5 -5.21 -0.27 -9.86
CA GLN A 5 -3.87 -0.53 -9.38
C GLN A 5 -2.97 0.66 -9.66
N ILE A 6 -2.25 1.13 -8.65
CA ILE A 6 -1.26 2.20 -8.77
C ILE A 6 0.03 1.76 -8.08
N SER A 7 1.12 2.44 -8.37
CA SER A 7 2.41 2.18 -7.72
C SER A 7 3.36 3.36 -7.95
N ASP A 8 4.47 3.34 -7.23
CA ASP A 8 5.61 4.23 -7.48
C ASP A 8 5.24 5.72 -7.42
N THR A 9 4.44 6.08 -6.47
CA THR A 9 4.03 7.47 -6.31
C THR A 9 5.10 8.33 -5.63
N HIS A 10 6.06 7.73 -4.93
CA HIS A 10 7.26 8.40 -4.38
C HIS A 10 6.94 9.74 -3.70
N ASN A 11 5.96 9.71 -2.80
CA ASN A 11 5.50 10.86 -2.03
C ASN A 11 4.88 11.98 -2.89
N LYS A 12 4.54 11.68 -4.14
CA LYS A 12 3.85 12.62 -5.03
C LYS A 12 2.41 12.20 -5.26
N HIS A 13 1.85 11.42 -4.35
CA HIS A 13 0.50 10.90 -4.46
C HIS A 13 -0.55 12.00 -4.57
N GLN A 14 -0.32 13.15 -3.98
CA GLN A 14 -1.28 14.26 -4.04
C GLN A 14 -1.43 14.85 -5.45
N GLN A 15 -0.52 14.52 -6.37
CA GLN A 15 -0.63 14.92 -7.76
C GLN A 15 -1.61 14.04 -8.55
N LEU A 16 -2.01 12.90 -7.96
CA LEU A 16 -2.98 12.02 -8.60
C LEU A 16 -4.38 12.58 -8.38
N THR A 17 -4.97 13.09 -9.45
CA THR A 17 -6.32 13.62 -9.44
C THR A 17 -7.12 12.90 -10.52
N ASN A 18 -8.44 12.94 -10.42
CA ASN A 18 -9.33 12.34 -11.43
C ASN A 18 -9.09 10.84 -11.63
N MET A 19 -8.73 10.13 -10.55
CA MET A 19 -8.59 8.69 -10.62
C MET A 19 -9.96 8.04 -10.90
N PRO A 20 -10.00 6.98 -11.74
CA PRO A 20 -11.26 6.34 -12.06
C PRO A 20 -11.91 5.69 -10.84
N ALA A 21 -13.22 5.53 -10.89
CA ALA A 21 -13.96 4.83 -9.86
C ALA A 21 -13.63 3.33 -9.90
N ALA A 22 -13.59 2.71 -8.74
CA ALA A 22 -13.35 1.28 -8.61
C ALA A 22 -13.87 0.83 -7.25
N ASP A 23 -13.97 -0.48 -7.07
CA ASP A 23 -14.36 -1.04 -5.77
C ASP A 23 -13.17 -1.14 -4.83
N VAL A 24 -12.01 -1.42 -5.38
CA VAL A 24 -10.77 -1.61 -4.62
C VAL A 24 -9.67 -0.80 -5.28
N ILE A 25 -8.89 -0.06 -4.48
CA ILE A 25 -7.63 0.51 -4.94
C ILE A 25 -6.49 -0.27 -4.32
N VAL A 26 -5.50 -0.61 -5.13
CA VAL A 26 -4.30 -1.33 -4.68
C VAL A 26 -3.08 -0.49 -4.99
N HIS A 27 -2.27 -0.20 -3.97
CA HIS A 27 -0.98 0.46 -4.16
C HIS A 27 0.11 -0.60 -4.03
N CYS A 28 0.88 -0.76 -5.09
CA CYS A 28 1.85 -1.85 -5.21
C CYS A 28 3.24 -1.49 -4.71
N GLY A 29 3.35 -0.44 -3.90
CA GLY A 29 4.62 -0.10 -3.26
C GLY A 29 5.30 1.12 -3.82
N ASP A 30 6.37 1.52 -3.15
CA ASP A 30 7.13 2.73 -3.45
C ASP A 30 6.27 3.98 -3.34
N PHE A 31 5.53 4.08 -2.23
CA PHE A 31 4.71 5.26 -1.95
C PHE A 31 5.50 6.37 -1.27
N THR A 32 6.72 6.08 -0.80
CA THR A 32 7.61 7.09 -0.26
C THR A 32 8.82 7.30 -1.19
N GLU A 33 9.51 8.41 -1.02
CA GLU A 33 10.75 8.68 -1.74
C GLU A 33 11.97 8.20 -0.97
N GLN A 34 12.03 8.51 0.33
CA GLN A 34 13.16 8.19 1.19
C GLN A 34 12.81 7.21 2.31
N GLY A 35 11.56 6.80 2.40
CA GLY A 35 11.16 5.80 3.36
C GLY A 35 11.06 6.31 4.79
N THR A 36 10.87 7.61 4.99
CA THR A 36 10.77 8.19 6.32
C THR A 36 9.39 7.94 6.91
N GLU A 37 9.32 8.01 8.25
CA GLU A 37 8.04 7.92 8.94
C GLU A 37 7.11 9.04 8.50
N GLU A 38 7.64 10.24 8.35
CA GLU A 38 6.86 11.41 7.95
C GLU A 38 6.21 11.21 6.58
N GLU A 39 6.98 10.71 5.62
CA GLU A 39 6.44 10.41 4.29
C GLU A 39 5.38 9.32 4.34
N THR A 40 5.61 8.31 5.17
CA THR A 40 4.67 7.20 5.34
C THR A 40 3.34 7.70 5.90
N LEU A 41 3.38 8.56 6.91
CA LEU A 41 2.16 9.14 7.48
C LEU A 41 1.43 10.02 6.48
N ASP A 42 2.15 10.79 5.68
CA ASP A 42 1.54 11.61 4.64
C ASP A 42 0.81 10.74 3.62
N PHE A 43 1.43 9.65 3.20
CA PHE A 43 0.79 8.70 2.29
C PHE A 43 -0.46 8.09 2.91
N LEU A 44 -0.36 7.61 4.14
CA LEU A 44 -1.48 6.95 4.81
C LEU A 44 -2.67 7.89 4.99
N ASN A 45 -2.41 9.14 5.36
CA ASN A 45 -3.48 10.12 5.51
C ASN A 45 -4.21 10.36 4.20
N TRP A 46 -3.49 10.39 3.09
CA TRP A 46 -4.10 10.54 1.78
C TRP A 46 -4.86 9.28 1.35
N PHE A 47 -4.23 8.12 1.53
CA PHE A 47 -4.77 6.85 1.05
C PHE A 47 -6.06 6.47 1.78
N ILE A 48 -6.09 6.68 3.09
CA ILE A 48 -7.24 6.35 3.92
C ILE A 48 -8.47 7.18 3.52
N GLU A 49 -8.26 8.42 3.10
CA GLU A 49 -9.35 9.33 2.75
C GLU A 49 -9.88 9.15 1.32
N LEU A 50 -9.24 8.31 0.51
CA LEU A 50 -9.72 8.09 -0.86
C LEU A 50 -11.10 7.44 -0.88
N PRO A 51 -11.94 7.79 -1.86
CA PRO A 51 -13.34 7.32 -1.89
C PRO A 51 -13.49 5.93 -2.48
N TYR A 52 -12.68 4.98 -2.05
CA TYR A 52 -12.80 3.59 -2.49
C TYR A 52 -13.30 2.74 -1.32
N LYS A 53 -14.16 1.78 -1.64
CA LYS A 53 -14.75 0.93 -0.62
C LYS A 53 -13.70 0.10 0.12
N HIS A 54 -12.70 -0.39 -0.62
CA HIS A 54 -11.61 -1.19 -0.05
C HIS A 54 -10.28 -0.68 -0.55
N LYS A 55 -9.27 -0.73 0.31
CA LYS A 55 -7.93 -0.23 0.01
C LYS A 55 -6.90 -1.23 0.46
N VAL A 56 -5.95 -1.53 -0.42
CA VAL A 56 -4.88 -2.50 -0.15
C VAL A 56 -3.55 -1.87 -0.53
N PHE A 57 -2.53 -2.04 0.30
CA PHE A 57 -1.20 -1.57 -0.07
C PHE A 57 -0.12 -2.50 0.46
N VAL A 58 1.01 -2.48 -0.22
CA VAL A 58 2.21 -3.24 0.14
C VAL A 58 3.41 -2.31 0.11
N THR A 59 4.53 -2.75 0.66
CA THR A 59 5.77 -1.96 0.62
C THR A 59 6.57 -2.28 -0.64
N GLY A 60 7.28 -1.26 -1.14
CA GLY A 60 8.30 -1.42 -2.16
C GLY A 60 9.68 -1.15 -1.57
N ASN A 61 10.70 -1.06 -2.44
CA ASN A 61 12.07 -0.90 -1.97
C ASN A 61 12.39 0.47 -1.36
N HIS A 62 11.55 1.47 -1.62
CA HIS A 62 11.72 2.79 -1.01
C HIS A 62 11.03 2.91 0.34
N ASP A 63 10.16 1.98 0.71
CA ASP A 63 9.29 2.13 1.89
C ASP A 63 9.92 1.56 3.15
N LEU A 64 11.11 2.07 3.49
CA LEU A 64 11.97 1.55 4.55
C LEU A 64 11.31 1.53 5.92
N CYS A 65 10.48 2.51 6.20
CA CYS A 65 9.84 2.66 7.50
C CYS A 65 9.01 1.42 7.88
N LEU A 66 8.45 0.74 6.89
CA LEU A 66 7.55 -0.38 7.12
C LEU A 66 8.14 -1.76 6.77
N TRP A 67 9.43 -1.83 6.39
CA TRP A 67 10.00 -3.12 5.97
C TRP A 67 9.88 -4.22 7.00
N ASP A 68 10.07 -3.89 8.28
CA ASP A 68 10.03 -4.87 9.37
C ASP A 68 8.71 -4.84 10.14
N ALA A 69 7.71 -4.14 9.64
CA ALA A 69 6.46 -4.00 10.34
C ALA A 69 5.58 -5.25 10.12
N ASP A 70 5.10 -5.83 11.20
CA ASP A 70 4.12 -6.93 11.13
C ASP A 70 2.72 -6.42 10.82
N GLY A 71 2.46 -5.16 11.14
CA GLY A 71 1.17 -4.55 10.91
C GLY A 71 1.21 -3.08 11.29
N ILE A 72 0.12 -2.40 11.04
CA ILE A 72 -0.04 -0.99 11.38
C ILE A 72 -1.28 -0.87 12.25
N GLU A 73 -1.12 -0.25 13.40
CA GLU A 73 -2.24 -0.05 14.33
C GLU A 73 -3.17 1.05 13.81
N ASP A 74 -4.42 0.96 14.21
CA ASP A 74 -5.43 2.00 13.97
C ASP A 74 -5.78 2.24 12.51
N LEU A 75 -5.51 1.28 11.62
CA LEU A 75 -6.03 1.36 10.27
C LEU A 75 -7.54 1.09 10.27
N PRO A 76 -8.31 1.81 9.45
CA PRO A 76 -9.72 1.48 9.26
C PRO A 76 -9.89 0.05 8.76
N ASP A 77 -11.05 -0.56 9.05
CA ASP A 77 -11.32 -1.95 8.68
C ASP A 77 -11.23 -2.22 7.19
N ASN A 78 -11.43 -1.21 6.36
CA ASN A 78 -11.40 -1.35 4.91
C ASN A 78 -10.03 -1.04 4.29
N VAL A 79 -9.01 -0.82 5.12
CA VAL A 79 -7.64 -0.55 4.65
C VAL A 79 -6.75 -1.69 5.10
N HIS A 80 -6.12 -2.36 4.15
CA HIS A 80 -5.33 -3.57 4.39
C HIS A 80 -3.88 -3.36 4.01
N PHE A 81 -2.99 -3.49 4.99
CA PHE A 81 -1.56 -3.51 4.75
C PHE A 81 -1.12 -4.97 4.69
N LEU A 82 -0.67 -5.41 3.52
CA LEU A 82 -0.31 -6.80 3.30
C LEU A 82 1.20 -6.94 3.20
N GLN A 83 1.79 -7.59 4.20
CA GLN A 83 3.21 -7.88 4.21
C GLN A 83 3.37 -9.35 4.61
N ASP A 84 3.53 -10.21 3.63
CA ASP A 84 3.53 -11.67 3.77
C ASP A 84 2.23 -12.18 4.39
N ARG A 85 1.12 -11.56 4.02
CA ARG A 85 -0.20 -11.98 4.49
C ARG A 85 -1.24 -11.71 3.43
N SER A 86 -2.41 -12.26 3.64
CA SER A 86 -3.52 -12.12 2.71
C SER A 86 -4.74 -11.52 3.38
N CYS A 87 -5.64 -11.02 2.57
CA CYS A 87 -6.99 -10.67 2.99
C CYS A 87 -7.96 -11.10 1.92
N GLU A 88 -9.23 -11.20 2.28
CA GLU A 88 -10.28 -11.54 1.34
C GLU A 88 -11.23 -10.37 1.25
N ILE A 89 -11.54 -9.93 0.03
CA ILE A 89 -12.45 -8.82 -0.24
C ILE A 89 -13.46 -9.31 -1.25
N GLU A 90 -14.72 -9.37 -0.85
CA GLU A 90 -15.84 -9.76 -1.72
C GLU A 90 -15.56 -11.06 -2.50
N GLY A 91 -14.99 -12.05 -1.81
CA GLY A 91 -14.71 -13.35 -2.39
C GLY A 91 -13.41 -13.49 -3.12
N LEU A 92 -12.67 -12.40 -3.31
CA LEU A 92 -11.34 -12.43 -3.92
C LEU A 92 -10.26 -12.36 -2.86
N LYS A 93 -9.24 -13.19 -3.03
CA LYS A 93 -8.11 -13.23 -2.11
C LYS A 93 -6.98 -12.36 -2.65
N PHE A 94 -6.51 -11.45 -1.80
CA PHE A 94 -5.37 -10.59 -2.09
C PHE A 94 -4.22 -11.04 -1.21
N PHE A 95 -3.04 -11.22 -1.80
CA PHE A 95 -1.84 -11.59 -1.04
C PHE A 95 -0.73 -10.60 -1.33
N GLY A 96 -0.10 -10.06 -0.28
CA GLY A 96 1.02 -9.14 -0.42
C GLY A 96 2.30 -9.78 0.05
N LEU A 97 3.33 -9.71 -0.79
CA LEU A 97 4.67 -10.17 -0.43
C LEU A 97 5.46 -8.99 0.16
N ALA A 98 6.16 -9.25 1.26
CA ALA A 98 7.07 -8.26 1.80
C ALA A 98 8.21 -8.03 0.81
N TYR A 99 8.64 -6.77 0.68
CA TYR A 99 9.84 -6.48 -0.07
C TYR A 99 11.04 -7.04 0.68
N ASN A 100 11.89 -7.80 -0.01
CA ASN A 100 13.14 -8.30 0.54
C ASN A 100 14.30 -7.63 -0.16
N HIS A 101 15.34 -7.33 0.60
CA HIS A 101 16.56 -6.79 0.03
C HIS A 101 17.12 -7.75 -1.02
N PRO A 102 17.65 -7.25 -2.15
CA PRO A 102 18.18 -8.13 -3.18
C PRO A 102 19.21 -9.14 -2.64
N GLU A 103 20.04 -8.74 -1.69
CA GLU A 103 21.04 -9.62 -1.08
C GLU A 103 20.41 -10.75 -0.30
N GLU A 104 19.24 -10.53 0.26
CA GLU A 104 18.53 -11.53 1.06
C GLU A 104 17.77 -12.53 0.21
N ARG A 105 17.50 -12.18 -1.05
CA ARG A 105 16.78 -13.04 -1.99
C ARG A 105 17.69 -14.05 -2.66
N ILE A 106 18.97 -13.84 -2.63
CA ILE A 106 19.92 -14.69 -3.30
C ILE A 106 20.14 -15.95 -2.46
N PRO A 107 19.80 -17.12 -3.01
CA PRO A 107 19.97 -18.37 -2.26
C PRO A 107 21.43 -18.67 -1.99
#